data_3c7a449bcc9b7032bf13223970e6d01a
#
_entry.id   3c7a449bcc9b7032bf13223970e6d01a
#
_cell.length_a   1.000
_cell.length_b   1.000
_cell.length_c   1.000
_cell.angle_alpha   90.00
_cell.angle_beta   90.00
_cell.angle_gamma   90.00
#
_symmetry.space_group_name_H-M   'P 1'
#
loop_
_entity.id
_entity.type
_entity.pdbx_description
1 polymer ?
#
loop_
_entity_poly.entity_id
_entity_poly.type
_entity_poly.pdbx_seq_one_letter_code
_entity_poly.pdbx_strand_id
1 'polypeptide(L)'
;MRATIRDVAQAAGVSVATVSRALNGADNVLPDTRQRILEAARELRFTPSVAARSLITRRTDTIGALLPDLHGEYFSELIRGIDQAARARGLHLLVSSSHGDADEAAAALRAMHGRVDGLLLMSPHADADFLHDNLPAALPAVLLNTAASVAGHARFVVDNLGGAQAMTRHL
;
A
#
# COMPACT_ATOMS: atom_id res chain seq x y z
N MET A 1 28.64 4.88 8.45
CA MET A 1 28.02 3.56 8.62
C MET A 1 26.60 3.78 9.10
N ARG A 2 25.60 3.07 8.59
CA ARG A 2 24.21 3.27 9.05
C ARG A 2 24.01 2.48 10.35
N ALA A 3 23.51 3.12 11.41
CA ALA A 3 23.23 2.46 12.66
C ALA A 3 22.20 1.32 12.49
N THR A 4 22.39 0.25 13.23
CA THR A 4 21.55 -0.94 13.21
C THR A 4 20.75 -1.07 14.52
N ILE A 5 19.74 -1.94 14.53
CA ILE A 5 18.97 -2.24 15.76
C ILE A 5 19.87 -2.84 16.86
N ARG A 6 20.98 -3.47 16.48
CA ARG A 6 21.96 -4.01 17.45
C ARG A 6 22.73 -2.90 18.17
N ASP A 7 23.07 -1.84 17.43
CA ASP A 7 23.76 -0.68 18.02
C ASP A 7 22.85 0.05 19.01
N VAL A 8 21.56 0.18 18.70
CA VAL A 8 20.56 0.74 19.63
C VAL A 8 20.41 -0.15 20.87
N ALA A 9 20.37 -1.47 20.69
CA ALA A 9 20.26 -2.42 21.80
C ALA A 9 21.47 -2.32 22.74
N GLN A 10 22.67 -2.22 22.18
CA GLN A 10 23.91 -2.03 22.93
C GLN A 10 23.91 -0.69 23.68
N ALA A 11 23.59 0.41 23.03
CA ALA A 11 23.55 1.75 23.63
C ALA A 11 22.51 1.85 24.75
N ALA A 12 21.33 1.24 24.57
CA ALA A 12 20.26 1.25 25.58
C ALA A 12 20.44 0.17 26.68
N GLY A 13 21.43 -0.72 26.60
CA GLY A 13 21.66 -1.78 27.55
C GLY A 13 20.54 -2.83 27.64
N VAL A 14 19.93 -3.17 26.48
CA VAL A 14 18.80 -4.12 26.40
C VAL A 14 18.98 -5.10 25.25
N SER A 15 18.12 -6.13 25.19
CA SER A 15 18.12 -7.07 24.06
C SER A 15 17.54 -6.44 22.79
N VAL A 16 17.94 -6.93 21.60
CA VAL A 16 17.38 -6.55 20.31
C VAL A 16 15.87 -6.77 20.28
N ALA A 17 15.37 -7.84 20.91
CA ALA A 17 13.95 -8.12 21.02
C ALA A 17 13.21 -7.04 21.82
N THR A 18 13.82 -6.49 22.89
CA THR A 18 13.26 -5.41 23.69
C THR A 18 13.22 -4.11 22.90
N VAL A 19 14.27 -3.79 22.12
CA VAL A 19 14.27 -2.64 21.21
C VAL A 19 13.16 -2.76 20.17
N SER A 20 13.04 -3.93 19.52
CA SER A 20 11.99 -4.18 18.54
C SER A 20 10.59 -3.96 19.12
N ARG A 21 10.31 -4.50 20.31
CA ARG A 21 9.02 -4.32 20.98
C ARG A 21 8.76 -2.85 21.33
N ALA A 22 9.75 -2.14 21.87
CA ALA A 22 9.64 -0.73 22.22
C ALA A 22 9.32 0.15 21.01
N LEU A 23 10.01 -0.06 19.87
CA LEU A 23 9.84 0.69 18.64
C LEU A 23 8.52 0.37 17.92
N ASN A 24 7.98 -0.84 18.13
CA ASN A 24 6.69 -1.26 17.56
C ASN A 24 5.49 -0.98 18.48
N GLY A 25 5.68 -0.25 19.58
CA GLY A 25 4.58 0.17 20.45
C GLY A 25 4.04 -0.90 21.39
N ALA A 26 4.75 -2.03 21.58
CA ALA A 26 4.26 -3.09 22.45
C ALA A 26 4.15 -2.65 23.92
N ASP A 27 3.03 -2.94 24.58
CA ASP A 27 2.71 -2.47 25.94
C ASP A 27 3.56 -3.11 27.04
N ASN A 28 4.25 -4.21 26.74
CA ASN A 28 5.07 -4.97 27.68
C ASN A 28 6.51 -4.46 27.85
N VAL A 29 6.79 -3.21 27.48
CA VAL A 29 8.07 -2.53 27.73
C VAL A 29 7.85 -1.40 28.73
N LEU A 30 8.59 -1.45 29.85
CA LEU A 30 8.50 -0.43 30.88
C LEU A 30 8.76 0.97 30.32
N PRO A 31 8.04 2.02 30.79
CA PRO A 31 8.17 3.39 30.28
C PRO A 31 9.61 3.91 30.26
N ASP A 32 10.36 3.73 31.33
CA ASP A 32 11.76 4.18 31.43
C ASP A 32 12.68 3.46 30.45
N THR A 33 12.43 2.17 30.23
CA THR A 33 13.20 1.39 29.24
C THR A 33 12.87 1.84 27.83
N ARG A 34 11.60 2.14 27.55
CA ARG A 34 11.18 2.69 26.27
C ARG A 34 11.84 4.04 26.01
N GLN A 35 11.86 4.92 27.00
CA GLN A 35 12.48 6.24 26.88
C GLN A 35 13.98 6.12 26.55
N ARG A 36 14.75 5.30 27.25
CA ARG A 36 16.17 5.05 26.96
C ARG A 36 16.40 4.53 25.54
N ILE A 37 15.54 3.62 25.06
CA ILE A 37 15.62 3.09 23.70
C ILE A 37 15.39 4.18 22.67
N LEU A 38 14.39 5.05 22.87
CA LEU A 38 14.07 6.15 21.96
C LEU A 38 15.19 7.19 21.92
N GLU A 39 15.83 7.48 23.07
CA GLU A 39 16.97 8.38 23.15
C GLU A 39 18.18 7.81 22.42
N ALA A 40 18.56 6.57 22.67
CA ALA A 40 19.64 5.88 21.98
C ALA A 40 19.40 5.82 20.45
N ALA A 41 18.15 5.56 20.02
CA ALA A 41 17.81 5.55 18.60
C ALA A 41 17.96 6.94 17.95
N ARG A 42 17.59 8.02 18.66
CA ARG A 42 17.79 9.41 18.20
C ARG A 42 19.24 9.78 18.07
N GLU A 43 20.06 9.51 19.11
CA GLU A 43 21.49 9.81 19.12
C GLU A 43 22.23 9.09 17.99
N LEU A 44 21.91 7.84 17.75
CA LEU A 44 22.46 7.01 16.69
C LEU A 44 21.87 7.33 15.31
N ARG A 45 20.87 8.23 15.20
CA ARG A 45 20.11 8.51 13.99
C ARG A 45 19.57 7.21 13.35
N PHE A 46 19.17 6.26 14.21
CA PHE A 46 18.64 4.98 13.77
C PHE A 46 17.23 5.16 13.22
N THR A 47 17.00 4.70 12.00
CA THR A 47 15.68 4.62 11.39
C THR A 47 15.30 3.15 11.27
N PRO A 48 14.20 2.70 11.89
CA PRO A 48 13.72 1.32 11.73
C PRO A 48 13.54 0.98 10.26
N SER A 49 13.96 -0.23 9.87
CA SER A 49 13.72 -0.71 8.51
C SER A 49 12.25 -1.08 8.34
N VAL A 50 11.57 -0.42 7.42
CA VAL A 50 10.18 -0.75 7.05
C VAL A 50 10.07 -2.21 6.62
N ALA A 51 11.02 -2.69 5.80
CA ALA A 51 11.06 -4.08 5.36
C ALA A 51 11.20 -5.08 6.52
N ALA A 52 12.05 -4.78 7.53
CA ALA A 52 12.17 -5.64 8.70
C ALA A 52 10.89 -5.64 9.55
N ARG A 53 10.21 -4.50 9.66
CA ARG A 53 8.91 -4.38 10.35
C ARG A 53 7.85 -5.18 9.61
N SER A 54 7.76 -5.03 8.28
CA SER A 54 6.78 -5.73 7.45
C SER A 54 6.92 -7.25 7.53
N LEU A 55 8.15 -7.78 7.63
CA LEU A 55 8.39 -9.21 7.83
C LEU A 55 7.83 -9.72 9.16
N ILE A 56 7.91 -8.92 10.23
CA ILE A 56 7.42 -9.29 11.57
C ILE A 56 5.89 -9.14 11.64
N THR A 57 5.35 -8.01 11.17
CA THR A 57 3.93 -7.67 11.28
C THR A 57 3.10 -8.27 10.16
N ARG A 58 3.72 -8.74 9.08
CA ARG A 58 3.10 -9.14 7.81
C ARG A 58 2.22 -8.04 7.21
N ARG A 59 2.57 -6.78 7.49
CA ARG A 59 1.85 -5.60 7.01
C ARG A 59 2.84 -4.54 6.56
N THR A 60 2.49 -3.86 5.47
CA THR A 60 3.25 -2.75 4.91
C THR A 60 2.61 -1.41 5.24
N ASP A 61 1.37 -1.43 5.75
CA ASP A 61 0.51 -0.27 5.97
C ASP A 61 0.38 0.60 4.70
N THR A 62 0.37 -0.08 3.54
CA THR A 62 0.34 0.58 2.23
C THR A 62 -0.73 -0.05 1.33
N ILE A 63 -1.49 0.78 0.63
CA ILE A 63 -2.44 0.37 -0.42
C ILE A 63 -1.84 0.74 -1.77
N GLY A 64 -1.85 -0.21 -2.70
CA GLY A 64 -1.50 0.04 -4.09
C GLY A 64 -2.67 0.60 -4.89
N ALA A 65 -2.40 1.48 -5.83
CA ALA A 65 -3.34 1.87 -6.88
C ALA A 65 -2.63 1.78 -8.23
N LEU A 66 -3.08 0.86 -9.08
CA LEU A 66 -2.65 0.76 -10.47
C LEU A 66 -3.73 1.32 -11.37
N LEU A 67 -3.41 2.37 -12.10
CA LEU A 67 -4.31 3.13 -12.94
C LEU A 67 -3.82 3.12 -14.40
N PRO A 68 -4.69 3.28 -15.40
CA PRO A 68 -4.26 3.36 -16.80
C PRO A 68 -3.49 4.65 -17.10
N ASP A 69 -3.76 5.71 -16.37
CA ASP A 69 -3.09 7.00 -16.51
C ASP A 69 -3.07 7.74 -15.15
N LEU A 70 -2.18 8.73 -15.00
CA LEU A 70 -2.10 9.59 -13.83
C LEU A 70 -2.42 11.06 -14.16
N HIS A 71 -2.70 11.38 -15.41
CA HIS A 71 -2.96 12.74 -15.89
C HIS A 71 -4.45 13.04 -16.02
N GLY A 72 -4.76 14.33 -16.02
CA GLY A 72 -6.12 14.82 -16.14
C GLY A 72 -6.86 14.92 -14.81
N GLU A 73 -7.96 15.68 -14.84
CA GLU A 73 -8.74 15.99 -13.64
C GLU A 73 -9.36 14.75 -13.01
N TYR A 74 -9.87 13.82 -13.81
CA TYR A 74 -10.49 12.58 -13.33
C TYR A 74 -9.53 11.75 -12.46
N PHE A 75 -8.32 11.47 -12.97
CA PHE A 75 -7.35 10.66 -12.23
C PHE A 75 -6.80 11.40 -11.02
N SER A 76 -6.58 12.70 -11.12
CA SER A 76 -6.12 13.54 -10.01
C SER A 76 -7.12 13.52 -8.85
N GLU A 77 -8.42 13.65 -9.12
CA GLU A 77 -9.48 13.58 -8.13
C GLU A 77 -9.63 12.18 -7.53
N LEU A 78 -9.53 11.14 -8.37
CA LEU A 78 -9.56 9.75 -7.93
C LEU A 78 -8.41 9.46 -6.95
N ILE A 79 -7.18 9.82 -7.34
CA ILE A 79 -5.97 9.62 -6.51
C ILE A 79 -6.11 10.41 -5.20
N ARG A 80 -6.59 11.65 -5.25
CA ARG A 80 -6.82 12.47 -4.07
C ARG A 80 -7.81 11.83 -3.11
N GLY A 81 -8.92 11.30 -3.61
CA GLY A 81 -9.93 10.61 -2.81
C GLY A 81 -9.39 9.34 -2.16
N ILE A 82 -8.62 8.54 -2.91
CA ILE A 82 -7.97 7.32 -2.40
C ILE A 82 -6.96 7.68 -1.30
N ASP A 83 -6.10 8.70 -1.53
CA ASP A 83 -5.09 9.13 -0.56
C ASP A 83 -5.74 9.62 0.74
N GLN A 84 -6.80 10.42 0.66
CA GLN A 84 -7.53 10.88 1.85
C GLN A 84 -8.11 9.71 2.65
N ALA A 85 -8.72 8.74 1.96
CA ALA A 85 -9.31 7.56 2.60
C ALA A 85 -8.24 6.65 3.23
N ALA A 86 -7.09 6.50 2.57
CA ALA A 86 -5.95 5.75 3.09
C ALA A 86 -5.36 6.41 4.34
N ARG A 87 -5.07 7.71 4.29
CA ARG A 87 -4.54 8.48 5.43
C ARG A 87 -5.45 8.44 6.65
N ALA A 88 -6.77 8.53 6.45
CA ALA A 88 -7.74 8.44 7.55
C ALA A 88 -7.69 7.09 8.29
N ARG A 89 -7.07 6.07 7.68
CA ARG A 89 -6.87 4.73 8.24
C ARG A 89 -5.42 4.43 8.60
N GLY A 90 -4.53 5.43 8.57
CA GLY A 90 -3.10 5.27 8.85
C GLY A 90 -2.35 4.50 7.78
N LEU A 91 -2.88 4.44 6.55
CA LEU A 91 -2.28 3.77 5.42
C LEU A 91 -1.58 4.77 4.47
N HIS A 92 -0.54 4.31 3.79
CA HIS A 92 0.10 5.03 2.70
C HIS A 92 -0.46 4.60 1.35
N LEU A 93 -0.39 5.47 0.34
CA LEU A 93 -0.79 5.17 -1.02
C LEU A 93 0.46 5.03 -1.91
N LEU A 94 0.55 3.90 -2.61
CA LEU A 94 1.54 3.66 -3.67
C LEU A 94 0.81 3.64 -5.01
N VAL A 95 1.09 4.62 -5.87
CA VAL A 95 0.45 4.75 -7.18
C VAL A 95 1.41 4.34 -8.29
N SER A 96 0.91 3.62 -9.29
CA SER A 96 1.61 3.33 -10.53
C SER A 96 0.66 3.47 -11.73
N SER A 97 1.22 3.72 -12.89
CA SER A 97 0.49 3.72 -14.16
C SER A 97 0.83 2.50 -15.00
N SER A 98 -0.14 2.00 -15.74
CA SER A 98 0.07 0.97 -16.77
C SER A 98 0.13 1.55 -18.18
N HIS A 99 -0.08 2.86 -18.34
CA HIS A 99 -0.19 3.53 -19.64
C HIS A 99 -1.14 2.84 -20.65
N GLY A 100 -2.12 2.09 -20.11
CA GLY A 100 -3.04 1.30 -20.92
C GLY A 100 -2.44 0.04 -21.55
N ASP A 101 -1.25 -0.36 -21.15
CA ASP A 101 -0.52 -1.52 -21.65
C ASP A 101 -0.56 -2.69 -20.65
N ALA A 102 -0.75 -3.92 -21.14
CA ALA A 102 -0.88 -5.10 -20.31
C ALA A 102 0.45 -5.54 -19.69
N ASP A 103 1.56 -5.43 -20.43
CA ASP A 103 2.89 -5.83 -19.95
C ASP A 103 3.39 -4.87 -18.89
N GLU A 104 3.14 -3.56 -19.06
CA GLU A 104 3.42 -2.54 -18.04
C GLU A 104 2.54 -2.74 -16.81
N ALA A 105 1.26 -3.07 -16.98
CA ALA A 105 0.38 -3.42 -15.86
C ALA A 105 0.92 -4.61 -15.07
N ALA A 106 1.34 -5.68 -15.75
CA ALA A 106 1.93 -6.86 -15.13
C ALA A 106 3.25 -6.52 -14.41
N ALA A 107 4.11 -5.69 -15.02
CA ALA A 107 5.35 -5.22 -14.41
C ALA A 107 5.11 -4.40 -13.14
N ALA A 108 4.12 -3.49 -13.17
CA ALA A 108 3.73 -2.69 -12.03
C ALA A 108 3.18 -3.56 -10.87
N LEU A 109 2.34 -4.56 -11.18
CA LEU A 109 1.83 -5.52 -10.18
C LEU A 109 2.96 -6.30 -9.53
N ARG A 110 3.92 -6.79 -10.32
CA ARG A 110 5.13 -7.45 -9.79
C ARG A 110 5.95 -6.52 -8.88
N ALA A 111 6.09 -5.25 -9.26
CA ALA A 111 6.80 -4.25 -8.45
C ALA A 111 6.08 -3.93 -7.13
N MET A 112 4.76 -4.02 -7.08
CA MET A 112 3.94 -3.81 -5.87
C MET A 112 3.92 -5.04 -4.96
N HIS A 113 4.28 -6.23 -5.45
CA HIS A 113 4.26 -7.46 -4.67
C HIS A 113 5.10 -7.34 -3.39
N GLY A 114 4.50 -7.68 -2.25
CA GLY A 114 5.13 -7.57 -0.93
C GLY A 114 5.36 -6.13 -0.44
N ARG A 115 4.89 -5.11 -1.16
CA ARG A 115 4.98 -3.70 -0.79
C ARG A 115 3.64 -3.08 -0.43
N VAL A 116 2.55 -3.76 -0.73
CA VAL A 116 1.18 -3.31 -0.45
C VAL A 116 0.38 -4.40 0.25
N ASP A 117 -0.57 -4.01 1.08
CA ASP A 117 -1.46 -4.89 1.83
C ASP A 117 -2.81 -5.08 1.10
N GLY A 118 -3.05 -4.31 0.06
CA GLY A 118 -4.22 -4.39 -0.80
C GLY A 118 -4.03 -3.55 -2.06
N LEU A 119 -4.86 -3.77 -3.06
CA LEU A 119 -4.74 -3.16 -4.37
C LEU A 119 -6.08 -2.60 -4.87
N LEU A 120 -6.04 -1.41 -5.42
CA LEU A 120 -7.06 -0.85 -6.30
C LEU A 120 -6.54 -0.94 -7.73
N LEU A 121 -7.23 -1.69 -8.58
CA LEU A 121 -6.80 -1.94 -9.95
C LEU A 121 -7.82 -1.40 -10.94
N MET A 122 -7.41 -0.44 -11.75
CA MET A 122 -8.14 0.04 -12.92
C MET A 122 -7.33 -0.28 -14.16
N SER A 123 -7.74 -1.31 -14.91
CA SER A 123 -7.07 -1.70 -16.15
C SER A 123 -8.10 -2.27 -17.12
N PRO A 124 -8.04 -1.90 -18.40
CA PRO A 124 -8.87 -2.52 -19.44
C PRO A 124 -8.51 -3.99 -19.66
N HIS A 125 -7.33 -4.42 -19.26
CA HIS A 125 -6.80 -5.78 -19.40
C HIS A 125 -7.03 -6.66 -18.15
N ALA A 126 -7.72 -6.14 -17.12
CA ALA A 126 -7.97 -6.89 -15.88
C ALA A 126 -9.13 -7.89 -16.06
N ASP A 127 -8.93 -8.90 -16.89
CA ASP A 127 -9.77 -10.08 -16.99
C ASP A 127 -9.32 -11.18 -16.02
N ALA A 128 -10.01 -12.32 -16.04
CA ALA A 128 -9.74 -13.41 -15.11
C ALA A 128 -8.35 -14.01 -15.28
N ASP A 129 -7.90 -14.18 -16.53
CA ASP A 129 -6.61 -14.79 -16.87
C ASP A 129 -5.46 -13.86 -16.47
N PHE A 130 -5.58 -12.57 -16.81
CA PHE A 130 -4.59 -11.56 -16.40
C PHE A 130 -4.43 -11.51 -14.86
N LEU A 131 -5.54 -11.51 -14.13
CA LEU A 131 -5.50 -11.46 -12.66
C LEU A 131 -4.93 -12.74 -12.07
N HIS A 132 -5.28 -13.91 -12.64
CA HIS A 132 -4.73 -15.19 -12.21
C HIS A 132 -3.20 -15.23 -12.32
N ASP A 133 -2.67 -14.72 -13.44
CA ASP A 133 -1.23 -14.77 -13.74
C ASP A 133 -0.42 -13.72 -12.99
N ASN A 134 -1.01 -12.56 -12.67
CA ASN A 134 -0.26 -11.41 -12.18
C ASN A 134 -0.61 -10.98 -10.74
N LEU A 135 -1.71 -11.48 -10.16
CA LEU A 135 -2.13 -11.09 -8.83
C LEU A 135 -2.03 -12.26 -7.85
N PRO A 136 -1.26 -12.14 -6.75
CA PRO A 136 -1.23 -13.18 -5.72
C PRO A 136 -2.63 -13.38 -5.12
N ALA A 137 -3.10 -14.63 -5.05
CA ALA A 137 -4.43 -14.97 -4.53
C ALA A 137 -4.70 -14.47 -3.09
N ALA A 138 -3.65 -14.27 -2.30
CA ALA A 138 -3.76 -13.76 -0.94
C ALA A 138 -3.81 -12.23 -0.84
N LEU A 139 -3.58 -11.49 -1.94
CA LEU A 139 -3.62 -10.03 -1.94
C LEU A 139 -5.05 -9.54 -2.19
N PRO A 140 -5.70 -8.87 -1.23
CA PRO A 140 -7.01 -8.28 -1.45
C PRO A 140 -6.97 -7.25 -2.57
N ALA A 141 -7.86 -7.38 -3.56
CA ALA A 141 -7.95 -6.43 -4.65
C ALA A 141 -9.40 -5.99 -4.91
N VAL A 142 -9.55 -4.73 -5.28
CA VAL A 142 -10.80 -4.13 -5.77
C VAL A 142 -10.58 -3.67 -7.20
N LEU A 143 -11.43 -4.11 -8.11
CA LEU A 143 -11.40 -3.75 -9.51
C LEU A 143 -12.22 -2.47 -9.74
N LEU A 144 -11.62 -1.47 -10.39
CA LEU A 144 -12.25 -0.19 -10.67
C LEU A 144 -12.54 -0.08 -12.17
N ASN A 145 -13.79 0.18 -12.54
CA ASN A 145 -14.22 0.39 -13.92
C ASN A 145 -13.74 -0.69 -14.93
N THR A 146 -13.60 -1.93 -14.47
CA THR A 146 -13.30 -3.06 -15.35
C THR A 146 -14.59 -3.62 -15.94
N ALA A 147 -14.57 -4.03 -17.20
CA ALA A 147 -15.73 -4.63 -17.87
C ALA A 147 -16.04 -6.04 -17.30
N ALA A 148 -15.01 -6.83 -17.03
CA ALA A 148 -15.16 -8.18 -16.54
C ALA A 148 -15.55 -8.25 -15.07
N SER A 149 -16.49 -9.16 -14.74
CA SER A 149 -16.76 -9.59 -13.38
C SER A 149 -15.88 -10.81 -13.11
N VAL A 150 -14.94 -10.66 -12.18
CA VAL A 150 -14.00 -11.73 -11.83
C VAL A 150 -14.37 -12.27 -10.46
N ALA A 151 -14.61 -13.58 -10.38
CA ALA A 151 -14.98 -14.24 -9.13
C ALA A 151 -13.89 -14.01 -8.05
N GLY A 152 -14.32 -13.72 -6.83
CA GLY A 152 -13.42 -13.51 -5.70
C GLY A 152 -12.91 -12.06 -5.55
N HIS A 153 -13.21 -11.15 -6.48
CA HIS A 153 -12.81 -9.75 -6.39
C HIS A 153 -14.03 -8.82 -6.31
N ALA A 154 -13.97 -7.85 -5.41
CA ALA A 154 -14.94 -6.77 -5.38
C ALA A 154 -14.74 -5.85 -6.58
N ARG A 155 -15.84 -5.32 -7.12
CA ARG A 155 -15.82 -4.41 -8.27
C ARG A 155 -16.59 -3.14 -7.96
N PHE A 156 -15.99 -2.01 -8.32
CA PHE A 156 -16.64 -0.71 -8.32
C PHE A 156 -16.74 -0.21 -9.76
N VAL A 157 -17.94 0.14 -10.21
CA VAL A 157 -18.21 0.56 -11.59
C VAL A 157 -19.01 1.84 -11.58
N VAL A 158 -18.67 2.77 -12.46
CA VAL A 158 -19.46 3.97 -12.75
C VAL A 158 -20.33 3.69 -13.98
N ASP A 159 -21.62 4.00 -13.91
CA ASP A 159 -22.54 3.90 -15.04
C ASP A 159 -22.30 5.04 -16.03
N ASN A 160 -21.21 4.94 -16.77
CA ASN A 160 -20.83 5.94 -17.77
C ASN A 160 -21.83 6.01 -18.93
N LEU A 161 -22.43 4.87 -19.31
CA LEU A 161 -23.41 4.83 -20.40
C LEU A 161 -24.69 5.56 -20.00
N GLY A 162 -25.25 5.25 -18.84
CA GLY A 162 -26.44 5.92 -18.32
C GLY A 162 -26.20 7.41 -18.10
N GLY A 163 -25.04 7.77 -17.57
CA GLY A 163 -24.62 9.18 -17.41
C GLY A 163 -24.57 9.93 -18.75
N ALA A 164 -23.92 9.36 -19.77
CA ALA A 164 -23.84 9.95 -21.10
C ALA A 164 -25.22 10.10 -21.74
N GLN A 165 -26.07 9.06 -21.64
CA GLN A 165 -27.45 9.13 -22.16
C GLN A 165 -28.28 10.20 -21.45
N ALA A 166 -28.17 10.32 -20.14
CA ALA A 166 -28.90 11.34 -19.37
C ALA A 166 -28.46 12.74 -19.77
N MET A 167 -27.15 12.99 -19.94
CA MET A 167 -26.62 14.27 -20.40
C MET A 167 -27.08 14.60 -21.81
N THR A 168 -27.00 13.64 -22.74
CA THR A 168 -27.44 13.85 -24.15
C THR A 168 -28.93 14.17 -24.25
N ARG A 169 -29.77 13.59 -23.37
CA ARG A 169 -31.20 13.93 -23.34
C ARG A 169 -31.49 15.30 -22.73
N HIS A 170 -30.60 15.78 -21.87
CA HIS A 170 -30.75 17.09 -21.23
C HIS A 170 -30.40 18.25 -22.15
N LEU A 171 -29.50 18.03 -23.13
CA LEU A 171 -29.12 18.99 -24.16
C LEU A 171 -30.18 19.07 -25.26
#